data_5665d7840141acd22de8d3892e0e12fc
#
_entry.id   5665d7840141acd22de8d3892e0e12fc
#
_cell.length_a   1.000
_cell.length_b   1.000
_cell.length_c   1.000
_cell.angle_alpha   90.00
_cell.angle_beta   90.00
_cell.angle_gamma   90.00
#
_symmetry.space_group_name_H-M   'P 1'
#
loop_
_entity.id
_entity.type
_entity.pdbx_description
1 polymer ?
#
loop_
_entity_poly.entity_id
_entity_poly.type
_entity_poly.pdbx_seq_one_letter_code
_entity_poly.pdbx_strand_id
1 'polypeptide(L)'
;MENKKKTLLITGAGGFVGKNLVAQLRNEGWNDLLLFDVDTPKELLADYAARADFVFHLAGVNRPQNPDEFYEGNRGFTEHLLALLAAEGNKAPVLVTSSIQAELDNDYGKSKREAEELIFAHERATGAPALVYRLPGVFGKWCRPSYNSVVATFCHNIANGLPIDVRDPAYSF
;
A
#
# COMPACT_ATOMS: atom_id res chain seq x y z
N MET A 1 2.76 -13.95 30.50
CA MET A 1 2.43 -14.36 29.12
C MET A 1 3.53 -13.79 28.22
N GLU A 2 4.36 -14.64 27.64
CA GLU A 2 5.34 -14.21 26.65
C GLU A 2 4.58 -13.54 25.50
N ASN A 3 4.91 -12.27 25.23
CA ASN A 3 4.36 -11.52 24.13
C ASN A 3 4.92 -12.15 22.84
N LYS A 4 4.22 -13.12 22.27
CA LYS A 4 4.59 -13.73 21.00
C LYS A 4 4.62 -12.60 19.99
N LYS A 5 5.82 -12.18 19.56
CA LYS A 5 5.97 -11.09 18.60
C LYS A 5 5.26 -11.54 17.32
N LYS A 6 4.31 -10.72 16.88
CA LYS A 6 3.56 -10.98 15.65
C LYS A 6 4.47 -10.82 14.44
N THR A 7 4.30 -11.68 13.47
CA THR A 7 4.92 -11.61 12.15
C THR A 7 4.09 -10.70 11.25
N LEU A 8 4.69 -9.64 10.72
CA LEU A 8 4.00 -8.64 9.92
C LEU A 8 4.42 -8.75 8.45
N LEU A 9 3.48 -9.04 7.56
CA LEU A 9 3.73 -8.99 6.12
C LEU A 9 3.46 -7.56 5.62
N ILE A 10 4.44 -6.98 4.92
CA ILE A 10 4.36 -5.64 4.34
C ILE A 10 4.63 -5.74 2.85
N THR A 11 3.60 -5.62 2.02
CA THR A 11 3.78 -5.53 0.56
C THR A 11 3.98 -4.08 0.15
N GLY A 12 4.79 -3.82 -0.88
CA GLY A 12 5.19 -2.47 -1.25
C GLY A 12 6.14 -1.84 -0.22
N ALA A 13 6.93 -2.67 0.47
CA ALA A 13 7.82 -2.27 1.55
C ALA A 13 8.89 -1.25 1.14
N GLY A 14 9.36 -1.30 -0.11
CA GLY A 14 10.33 -0.37 -0.70
C GLY A 14 9.69 0.92 -1.25
N GLY A 15 8.36 1.02 -1.26
CA GLY A 15 7.62 2.22 -1.65
C GLY A 15 7.73 3.35 -0.62
N PHE A 16 7.15 4.52 -0.94
CA PHE A 16 7.20 5.68 -0.03
C PHE A 16 6.54 5.38 1.33
N VAL A 17 5.30 4.91 1.33
CA VAL A 17 4.56 4.59 2.57
C VAL A 17 5.22 3.40 3.28
N GLY A 18 5.60 2.36 2.52
CA GLY A 18 6.24 1.15 3.05
C GLY A 18 7.52 1.45 3.81
N LYS A 19 8.43 2.26 3.25
CA LYS A 19 9.69 2.66 3.92
C LYS A 19 9.43 3.38 5.24
N ASN A 20 8.43 4.28 5.28
CA ASN A 20 8.08 4.99 6.51
C ASN A 20 7.52 4.03 7.56
N LEU A 21 6.60 3.14 7.17
CA LEU A 21 6.03 2.13 8.07
C LEU A 21 7.11 1.19 8.61
N VAL A 22 7.96 0.65 7.74
CA VAL A 22 9.06 -0.25 8.15
C VAL A 22 10.01 0.43 9.13
N ALA A 23 10.37 1.70 8.88
CA ALA A 23 11.24 2.46 9.78
C ALA A 23 10.56 2.65 11.16
N GLN A 24 9.28 3.00 11.18
CA GLN A 24 8.52 3.19 12.41
C GLN A 24 8.40 1.87 13.19
N LEU A 25 8.02 0.79 12.53
CA LEU A 25 7.90 -0.52 13.18
C LEU A 25 9.23 -0.98 13.80
N ARG A 26 10.35 -0.80 13.08
CA ARG A 26 11.69 -1.12 13.62
C ARG A 26 12.03 -0.26 14.83
N ASN A 27 11.73 1.03 14.81
CA ASN A 27 11.94 1.92 15.96
C ASN A 27 11.12 1.50 17.18
N GLU A 28 9.93 0.91 16.98
CA GLU A 28 9.09 0.36 18.03
C GLU A 28 9.50 -1.05 18.47
N GLY A 29 10.54 -1.61 17.89
CA GLY A 29 11.08 -2.91 18.26
C GLY A 29 10.43 -4.11 17.59
N TRP A 30 9.62 -3.89 16.53
CA TRP A 30 9.12 -4.97 15.68
C TRP A 30 10.25 -5.51 14.82
N ASN A 31 10.62 -6.78 14.97
CA ASN A 31 11.74 -7.39 14.28
C ASN A 31 11.33 -8.47 13.29
N ASP A 32 10.13 -9.04 13.43
CA ASP A 32 9.63 -10.08 12.53
C ASP A 32 8.78 -9.46 11.42
N LEU A 33 9.48 -8.88 10.43
CA LEU A 33 8.90 -8.19 9.29
C LEU A 33 9.21 -8.96 8.01
N LEU A 34 8.18 -9.43 7.33
CA LEU A 34 8.24 -10.05 6.01
C LEU A 34 8.03 -8.95 4.96
N LEU A 35 9.12 -8.50 4.36
CA LEU A 35 9.11 -7.37 3.42
C LEU A 35 9.01 -7.92 1.99
N PHE A 36 7.95 -7.55 1.28
CA PHE A 36 7.70 -7.95 -0.10
C PHE A 36 7.59 -6.72 -1.01
N ASP A 37 8.38 -6.72 -2.09
CA ASP A 37 8.36 -5.67 -3.12
C ASP A 37 8.64 -6.27 -4.51
N VAL A 38 8.72 -5.44 -5.55
CA VAL A 38 8.91 -5.85 -6.94
C VAL A 38 10.20 -6.64 -7.20
N ASP A 39 11.23 -6.42 -6.39
CA ASP A 39 12.53 -7.10 -6.44
C ASP A 39 12.59 -8.35 -5.54
N THR A 40 11.53 -8.61 -4.77
CA THR A 40 11.45 -9.83 -3.95
C THR A 40 11.05 -11.03 -4.81
N PRO A 41 11.70 -12.19 -4.67
CA PRO A 41 11.29 -13.39 -5.38
C PRO A 41 9.81 -13.73 -5.14
N LYS A 42 9.05 -13.90 -6.22
CA LYS A 42 7.59 -14.07 -6.15
C LYS A 42 7.17 -15.30 -5.34
N GLU A 43 8.01 -16.32 -5.34
CA GLU A 43 7.81 -17.59 -4.63
C GLU A 43 7.72 -17.41 -3.11
N LEU A 44 8.34 -16.35 -2.58
CA LEU A 44 8.31 -16.05 -1.15
C LEU A 44 6.96 -15.55 -0.67
N LEU A 45 6.11 -15.04 -1.57
CA LEU A 45 4.81 -14.48 -1.16
C LEU A 45 3.90 -15.53 -0.51
N ALA A 46 3.93 -16.76 -0.99
CA ALA A 46 3.15 -17.85 -0.40
C ALA A 46 3.62 -18.20 1.02
N ASP A 47 4.94 -18.33 1.24
CA ASP A 47 5.50 -18.53 2.59
C ASP A 47 5.17 -17.37 3.52
N TYR A 48 5.26 -16.14 3.01
CA TYR A 48 4.94 -14.94 3.79
C TYR A 48 3.44 -14.88 4.16
N ALA A 49 2.57 -15.23 3.21
CA ALA A 49 1.13 -15.30 3.46
C ALA A 49 0.78 -16.36 4.50
N ALA A 50 1.43 -17.53 4.47
CA ALA A 50 1.22 -18.59 5.46
C ALA A 50 1.60 -18.17 6.89
N ARG A 51 2.63 -17.34 7.03
CA ARG A 51 3.24 -16.98 8.33
C ARG A 51 2.74 -15.67 8.93
N ALA A 52 2.06 -14.83 8.14
CA ALA A 52 1.64 -13.51 8.59
C ALA A 52 0.60 -13.56 9.71
N ASP A 53 0.82 -12.82 10.78
CA ASP A 53 -0.19 -12.53 11.82
C ASP A 53 -0.96 -11.23 11.53
N PHE A 54 -0.43 -10.38 10.64
CA PHE A 54 -1.07 -9.17 10.13
C PHE A 54 -0.46 -8.79 8.77
N VAL A 55 -1.27 -8.28 7.87
CA VAL A 55 -0.85 -7.88 6.52
C VAL A 55 -1.07 -6.37 6.31
N PHE A 56 0.02 -5.66 6.02
CA PHE A 56 -0.01 -4.30 5.48
C PHE A 56 0.13 -4.38 3.96
N HIS A 57 -0.98 -4.31 3.25
CA HIS A 57 -1.01 -4.32 1.80
C HIS A 57 -0.87 -2.89 1.24
N LEU A 58 0.39 -2.46 1.04
CA LEU A 58 0.73 -1.11 0.58
C LEU A 58 1.18 -1.09 -0.88
N ALA A 59 1.39 -2.25 -1.49
CA ALA A 59 1.71 -2.36 -2.91
C ALA A 59 0.58 -1.81 -3.76
N GLY A 60 0.94 -1.09 -4.81
CA GLY A 60 -0.01 -0.57 -5.77
C GLY A 60 0.64 0.33 -6.80
N VAL A 61 0.05 0.39 -7.99
CA VAL A 61 0.47 1.23 -9.10
C VAL A 61 -0.34 2.53 -9.09
N ASN A 62 0.33 3.67 -9.22
CA ASN A 62 -0.29 5.00 -9.25
C ASN A 62 0.17 5.87 -10.43
N ARG A 63 1.18 5.43 -11.19
CA ARG A 63 1.63 6.05 -12.45
C ARG A 63 2.07 4.97 -13.43
N PRO A 64 1.11 4.31 -14.08
CA PRO A 64 1.39 3.28 -15.08
C PRO A 64 1.87 3.88 -16.39
N GLN A 65 2.45 3.04 -17.25
CA GLN A 65 2.72 3.37 -18.63
C GLN A 65 1.47 3.19 -19.51
N ASN A 66 0.62 2.23 -19.14
CA ASN A 66 -0.68 2.01 -19.75
C ASN A 66 -1.76 1.74 -18.68
N PRO A 67 -3.07 1.99 -18.97
CA PRO A 67 -4.15 1.82 -17.98
C PRO A 67 -4.28 0.41 -17.40
N ASP A 68 -3.92 -0.64 -18.14
CA ASP A 68 -4.07 -2.03 -17.70
C ASP A 68 -3.19 -2.33 -16.49
N GLU A 69 -2.04 -1.65 -16.37
CA GLU A 69 -1.15 -1.77 -15.21
C GLU A 69 -1.81 -1.35 -13.90
N PHE A 70 -2.83 -0.46 -13.93
CA PHE A 70 -3.60 -0.15 -12.73
C PHE A 70 -4.37 -1.37 -12.25
N TYR A 71 -5.01 -2.09 -13.18
CA TYR A 71 -5.82 -3.25 -12.85
C TYR A 71 -4.95 -4.43 -12.42
N GLU A 72 -3.85 -4.69 -13.11
CA GLU A 72 -2.91 -5.75 -12.75
C GLU A 72 -2.22 -5.47 -11.41
N GLY A 73 -1.71 -4.26 -11.21
CA GLY A 73 -0.94 -3.90 -10.02
C GLY A 73 -1.78 -3.60 -8.78
N ASN A 74 -3.02 -3.12 -8.93
CA ASN A 74 -3.89 -2.84 -7.79
C ASN A 74 -4.84 -4.01 -7.53
N ARG A 75 -5.73 -4.33 -8.50
CA ARG A 75 -6.72 -5.40 -8.34
C ARG A 75 -6.06 -6.79 -8.40
N GLY A 76 -5.29 -7.08 -9.45
CA GLY A 76 -4.75 -8.43 -9.69
C GLY A 76 -3.79 -8.88 -8.59
N PHE A 77 -2.89 -8.02 -8.14
CA PHE A 77 -1.99 -8.36 -7.04
C PHE A 77 -2.74 -8.53 -5.72
N THR A 78 -3.76 -7.70 -5.44
CA THR A 78 -4.64 -7.88 -4.27
C THR A 78 -5.33 -9.23 -4.31
N GLU A 79 -5.94 -9.59 -5.45
CA GLU A 79 -6.62 -10.88 -5.64
C GLU A 79 -5.67 -12.06 -5.40
N HIS A 80 -4.46 -12.00 -5.95
CA HIS A 80 -3.44 -13.02 -5.76
C HIS A 80 -3.03 -13.18 -4.29
N LEU A 81 -2.75 -12.10 -3.58
CA LEU A 81 -2.40 -12.12 -2.15
C LEU A 81 -3.52 -12.73 -1.30
N LEU A 82 -4.76 -12.32 -1.54
CA LEU A 82 -5.92 -12.84 -0.81
C LEU A 82 -6.17 -14.33 -1.10
N ALA A 83 -5.93 -14.78 -2.34
CA ALA A 83 -6.03 -16.19 -2.71
C ALA A 83 -4.98 -17.03 -1.96
N LEU A 84 -3.75 -16.54 -1.79
CA LEU A 84 -2.71 -17.21 -0.99
C LEU A 84 -3.10 -17.29 0.48
N LEU A 85 -3.56 -16.20 1.09
CA LEU A 85 -4.05 -16.21 2.49
C LEU A 85 -5.19 -17.22 2.68
N ALA A 86 -6.14 -17.27 1.75
CA ALA A 86 -7.26 -18.21 1.80
C ALA A 86 -6.80 -19.66 1.63
N ALA A 87 -5.88 -19.94 0.73
CA ALA A 87 -5.32 -21.28 0.51
C ALA A 87 -4.63 -21.85 1.75
N GLU A 88 -3.94 -20.98 2.50
CA GLU A 88 -3.29 -21.33 3.77
C GLU A 88 -4.26 -21.33 4.97
N GLY A 89 -5.54 -20.99 4.76
CA GLY A 89 -6.52 -20.83 5.84
C GLY A 89 -6.14 -19.71 6.83
N ASN A 90 -5.26 -18.79 6.41
CA ASN A 90 -4.78 -17.71 7.25
C ASN A 90 -5.82 -16.59 7.34
N LYS A 91 -6.24 -16.29 8.56
CA LYS A 91 -7.23 -15.23 8.89
C LYS A 91 -6.58 -13.97 9.46
N ALA A 92 -5.32 -13.72 9.14
CA ALA A 92 -4.64 -12.49 9.53
C ALA A 92 -5.42 -11.27 9.03
N PRO A 93 -5.59 -10.23 9.86
CA PRO A 93 -6.18 -8.97 9.41
C PRO A 93 -5.41 -8.39 8.23
N VAL A 94 -6.12 -7.89 7.22
CA VAL A 94 -5.52 -7.25 6.04
C VAL A 94 -5.88 -5.77 6.03
N LEU A 95 -4.85 -4.93 6.15
CA LEU A 95 -4.94 -3.49 5.94
C LEU A 95 -4.51 -3.15 4.52
N VAL A 96 -5.37 -2.48 3.74
CA VAL A 96 -5.02 -1.97 2.41
C VAL A 96 -5.01 -0.44 2.40
N THR A 97 -3.98 0.14 1.77
CA THR A 97 -3.98 1.56 1.45
C THR A 97 -4.72 1.79 0.13
N SER A 98 -5.88 2.37 0.24
CA SER A 98 -6.67 2.86 -0.88
C SER A 98 -6.48 4.38 -1.04
N SER A 99 -7.35 5.03 -1.77
CA SER A 99 -7.29 6.46 -2.07
C SER A 99 -8.69 7.08 -2.00
N ILE A 100 -8.76 8.35 -1.61
CA ILE A 100 -10.00 9.14 -1.78
C ILE A 100 -10.46 9.15 -3.24
N GLN A 101 -9.55 8.95 -4.20
CA GLN A 101 -9.90 8.82 -5.62
C GLN A 101 -10.70 7.56 -5.96
N ALA A 102 -10.84 6.59 -5.05
CA ALA A 102 -11.71 5.43 -5.26
C ALA A 102 -13.19 5.82 -5.50
N GLU A 103 -13.58 7.04 -5.16
CA GLU A 103 -14.90 7.60 -5.43
C GLU A 103 -15.04 8.20 -6.85
N LEU A 104 -13.91 8.41 -7.54
CA LEU A 104 -13.88 9.05 -8.85
C LEU A 104 -14.05 8.02 -9.98
N ASP A 105 -14.63 8.48 -11.11
CA ASP A 105 -14.78 7.69 -12.32
C ASP A 105 -13.56 7.83 -13.25
N ASN A 106 -12.40 7.37 -12.76
CA ASN A 106 -11.17 7.24 -13.53
C ASN A 106 -10.55 5.85 -13.29
N ASP A 107 -9.63 5.43 -14.15
CA ASP A 107 -9.06 4.06 -14.11
C ASP A 107 -8.34 3.78 -12.78
N TYR A 108 -7.60 4.75 -12.25
CA TYR A 108 -6.97 4.60 -10.94
C TYR A 108 -7.99 4.41 -9.82
N GLY A 109 -9.00 5.28 -9.75
CA GLY A 109 -10.08 5.20 -8.75
C GLY A 109 -10.84 3.88 -8.84
N LYS A 110 -11.20 3.46 -10.06
CA LYS A 110 -11.86 2.16 -10.30
C LYS A 110 -11.00 1.00 -9.81
N SER A 111 -9.71 0.96 -10.17
CA SER A 111 -8.82 -0.13 -9.76
C SER A 111 -8.64 -0.20 -8.24
N LYS A 112 -8.64 0.95 -7.55
CA LYS A 112 -8.60 1.01 -6.08
C LYS A 112 -9.91 0.51 -5.46
N ARG A 113 -11.05 0.93 -5.98
CA ARG A 113 -12.36 0.46 -5.52
C ARG A 113 -12.53 -1.05 -5.71
N GLU A 114 -12.12 -1.59 -6.85
CA GLU A 114 -12.16 -3.03 -7.09
C GLU A 114 -11.28 -3.80 -6.10
N ALA A 115 -10.09 -3.27 -5.76
CA ALA A 115 -9.25 -3.85 -4.72
C ALA A 115 -9.93 -3.82 -3.33
N GLU A 116 -10.63 -2.72 -2.97
CA GLU A 116 -11.42 -2.65 -1.73
C GLU A 116 -12.53 -3.72 -1.70
N GLU A 117 -13.22 -3.91 -2.81
CA GLU A 117 -14.29 -4.92 -2.93
C GLU A 117 -13.76 -6.34 -2.72
N LEU A 118 -12.56 -6.65 -3.24
CA LEU A 118 -11.88 -7.92 -3.01
C LEU A 118 -11.53 -8.13 -1.52
N ILE A 119 -11.02 -7.11 -0.84
CA ILE A 119 -10.72 -7.15 0.60
C ILE A 119 -11.98 -7.44 1.42
N PHE A 120 -13.09 -6.73 1.16
CA PHE A 120 -14.36 -6.99 1.85
C PHE A 120 -14.99 -8.34 1.47
N ALA A 121 -14.81 -8.81 0.24
CA ALA A 121 -15.24 -10.15 -0.15
C ALA A 121 -14.45 -11.23 0.60
N HIS A 122 -13.16 -11.05 0.76
CA HIS A 122 -12.30 -11.94 1.55
C HIS A 122 -12.74 -11.99 3.02
N GLU A 123 -13.03 -10.84 3.64
CA GLU A 123 -13.57 -10.80 5.02
C GLU A 123 -14.86 -11.60 5.14
N ARG A 124 -15.82 -11.39 4.21
CA ARG A 124 -17.09 -12.14 4.22
C ARG A 124 -16.89 -13.65 4.06
N ALA A 125 -15.91 -14.05 3.25
CA ALA A 125 -15.67 -15.47 2.95
C ALA A 125 -14.88 -16.19 4.05
N THR A 126 -13.94 -15.52 4.71
CA THR A 126 -12.97 -16.15 5.62
C THR A 126 -13.16 -15.75 7.09
N GLY A 127 -13.78 -14.60 7.34
CA GLY A 127 -13.84 -13.96 8.65
C GLY A 127 -12.55 -13.24 9.03
N ALA A 128 -11.58 -13.08 8.11
CA ALA A 128 -10.37 -12.27 8.33
C ALA A 128 -10.73 -10.78 8.35
N PRO A 129 -10.36 -9.99 9.39
CA PRO A 129 -10.73 -8.58 9.46
C PRO A 129 -10.17 -7.76 8.30
N ALA A 130 -11.01 -6.94 7.66
CA ALA A 130 -10.66 -6.02 6.59
C ALA A 130 -10.52 -4.58 7.09
N LEU A 131 -9.41 -3.92 6.74
CA LEU A 131 -9.11 -2.53 7.11
C LEU A 131 -8.77 -1.76 5.84
N VAL A 132 -9.65 -0.85 5.41
CA VAL A 132 -9.44 -0.03 4.21
C VAL A 132 -9.17 1.42 4.61
N TYR A 133 -8.00 1.93 4.22
CA TYR A 133 -7.62 3.32 4.45
C TYR A 133 -7.58 4.09 3.14
N ARG A 134 -8.57 4.92 2.87
CA ARG A 134 -8.59 5.85 1.74
C ARG A 134 -7.75 7.07 2.08
N LEU A 135 -6.51 7.07 1.62
CA LEU A 135 -5.57 8.15 1.88
C LEU A 135 -5.81 9.33 0.94
N PRO A 136 -5.72 10.58 1.43
CA PRO A 136 -5.63 11.78 0.61
C PRO A 136 -4.23 11.91 -0.01
N GLY A 137 -3.86 13.11 -0.45
CA GLY A 137 -2.50 13.42 -0.85
C GLY A 137 -1.53 13.23 0.33
N VAL A 138 -0.57 12.32 0.19
CA VAL A 138 0.41 12.01 1.23
C VAL A 138 1.77 12.61 0.92
N PHE A 139 2.51 13.03 1.96
CA PHE A 139 3.85 13.60 1.85
C PHE A 139 4.71 13.23 3.06
N GLY A 140 6.01 13.42 2.96
CA GLY A 140 6.95 13.13 4.05
C GLY A 140 8.28 12.60 3.55
N LYS A 141 9.08 12.04 4.47
CA LYS A 141 10.40 11.48 4.19
C LYS A 141 10.31 10.42 3.09
N TRP A 142 11.24 10.44 2.13
CA TRP A 142 11.31 9.57 0.95
C TRP A 142 10.22 9.79 -0.11
N CYS A 143 9.35 10.78 0.05
CA CYS A 143 8.42 11.15 -1.02
C CYS A 143 9.21 11.77 -2.19
N ARG A 144 8.94 11.30 -3.40
CA ARG A 144 9.64 11.78 -4.60
C ARG A 144 9.07 13.13 -5.05
N PRO A 145 9.91 14.16 -5.27
CA PRO A 145 9.47 15.39 -5.92
C PRO A 145 9.08 15.11 -7.39
N SER A 146 8.25 15.96 -7.94
CA SER A 146 7.75 15.87 -9.34
C SER A 146 7.11 14.51 -9.68
N TYR A 147 6.57 13.85 -8.65
CA TYR A 147 5.87 12.56 -8.80
C TYR A 147 4.39 12.71 -8.40
N ASN A 148 3.99 12.41 -7.19
CA ASN A 148 2.59 12.43 -6.75
C ASN A 148 2.32 13.34 -5.53
N SER A 149 3.27 14.16 -5.15
CA SER A 149 3.11 15.07 -4.00
C SER A 149 3.54 16.47 -4.38
N VAL A 150 2.58 17.40 -4.35
CA VAL A 150 2.86 18.82 -4.53
C VAL A 150 3.77 19.35 -3.40
N VAL A 151 3.56 18.91 -2.16
CA VAL A 151 4.39 19.31 -1.01
C VAL A 151 5.85 18.92 -1.22
N ALA A 152 6.12 17.63 -1.60
CA ALA A 152 7.48 17.19 -1.87
C ALA A 152 8.11 17.95 -3.04
N THR A 153 7.33 18.26 -4.08
CA THR A 153 7.79 19.05 -5.24
C THR A 153 8.13 20.47 -4.83
N PHE A 154 7.29 21.14 -4.05
CA PHE A 154 7.54 22.49 -3.59
C PHE A 154 8.76 22.55 -2.65
N CYS A 155 8.87 21.64 -1.69
CA CYS A 155 10.05 21.55 -0.82
C CYS A 155 11.33 21.39 -1.62
N HIS A 156 11.33 20.49 -2.63
CA HIS A 156 12.48 20.28 -3.50
C HIS A 156 12.81 21.54 -4.32
N ASN A 157 11.81 22.14 -4.95
CA ASN A 157 12.00 23.31 -5.81
C ASN A 157 12.53 24.49 -4.99
N ILE A 158 11.95 24.79 -3.83
CA ILE A 158 12.39 25.88 -2.95
C ILE A 158 13.83 25.65 -2.50
N ALA A 159 14.16 24.43 -2.07
CA ALA A 159 15.52 24.10 -1.62
C ALA A 159 16.59 24.21 -2.72
N ASN A 160 16.19 24.11 -3.99
CA ASN A 160 17.09 24.20 -5.15
C ASN A 160 16.95 25.52 -5.94
N GLY A 161 16.19 26.50 -5.45
CA GLY A 161 15.97 27.78 -6.13
C GLY A 161 15.18 27.65 -7.43
N LEU A 162 14.38 26.58 -7.58
CA LEU A 162 13.52 26.35 -8.74
C LEU A 162 12.15 27.00 -8.55
N PRO A 163 11.47 27.39 -9.64
CA PRO A 163 10.13 27.98 -9.56
C PRO A 163 9.12 26.97 -9.03
N ILE A 164 8.11 27.45 -8.29
CA ILE A 164 6.93 26.69 -7.91
C ILE A 164 5.74 27.15 -8.77
N ASP A 165 4.90 26.18 -9.16
CA ASP A 165 3.68 26.39 -9.93
C ASP A 165 2.47 25.97 -9.09
N VAL A 166 1.65 26.95 -8.67
CA VAL A 166 0.42 26.71 -7.90
C VAL A 166 -0.75 26.71 -8.88
N ARG A 167 -1.15 25.50 -9.31
CA ARG A 167 -2.24 25.33 -10.30
C ARG A 167 -3.62 25.54 -9.70
N ASP A 168 -3.81 25.12 -8.46
CA ASP A 168 -5.05 25.26 -7.72
C ASP A 168 -4.76 25.75 -6.29
N PRO A 169 -4.92 27.06 -6.00
CA PRO A 169 -4.67 27.60 -4.68
C PRO A 169 -5.71 27.17 -3.63
N ALA A 170 -6.85 26.62 -4.04
CA ALA A 170 -7.90 26.11 -3.15
C ALA A 170 -7.73 24.63 -2.79
N TYR A 171 -6.73 23.95 -3.38
CA TYR A 171 -6.48 22.55 -3.09
C TYR A 171 -6.08 22.35 -1.63
N SER A 172 -6.79 21.45 -0.94
CA SER A 172 -6.50 21.04 0.45
C SER A 172 -6.08 19.55 0.52
N PHE A 173 -5.31 19.23 1.55
CA PHE A 173 -4.82 17.88 1.83
C PHE A 173 -5.69 17.20 2.90
#